data_5ef580f2cf6bfc787da356fa3cdacc7c
#
_entry.id   5ef580f2cf6bfc787da356fa3cdacc7c
#
_cell.length_a   1.000
_cell.length_b   1.000
_cell.length_c   1.000
_cell.angle_alpha   90.00
_cell.angle_beta   90.00
_cell.angle_gamma   90.00
#
_symmetry.space_group_name_H-M   'P 1'
#
loop_
_entity.id
_entity.type
_entity.pdbx_description
1 polymer ?
#
loop_
_entity_poly.entity_id
_entity_poly.type
_entity_poly.pdbx_seq_one_letter_code
_entity_poly.pdbx_strand_id
1 'polypeptide(L)'
;LGGAVAAAVGLPSAAAARAPFRPGDTVGIKLNCLAGRLLSPRLELVEAFVDLVASAGVDRDRIIVFERSSRELERAGFVIRRSGGPYLCYGTDNQWDPEPSTSGSIGSCYAREVSTTCSALISFGVVKDHDLSGVSAGIKNWYGVIHNPNKYHGSNCNPYLADVVRHPFIAGKLRLTVLDGVEAQCQGGPAYYPG
;
A
#
# COMPACT_ATOMS: atom_id res chain seq x y z
N LEU A 1 -14.78 0.91 16.45
CA LEU A 1 -13.85 1.00 15.31
C LEU A 1 -13.86 -0.27 14.44
N GLY A 2 -13.62 -1.46 15.00
CA GLY A 2 -13.55 -2.70 14.20
C GLY A 2 -14.83 -3.03 13.42
N GLY A 3 -16.02 -2.76 13.97
CA GLY A 3 -17.29 -2.94 13.28
C GLY A 3 -17.48 -1.94 12.12
N ALA A 4 -17.09 -0.68 12.30
CA ALA A 4 -17.16 0.34 11.27
C ALA A 4 -16.19 0.04 10.12
N VAL A 5 -14.96 -0.42 10.43
CA VAL A 5 -14.00 -0.84 9.42
C VAL A 5 -14.50 -2.06 8.66
N ALA A 6 -15.04 -3.09 9.35
CA ALA A 6 -15.61 -4.26 8.69
C ALA A 6 -16.75 -3.89 7.74
N ALA A 7 -17.64 -3.00 8.15
CA ALA A 7 -18.72 -2.49 7.31
C ALA A 7 -18.19 -1.70 6.11
N ALA A 8 -17.19 -0.83 6.32
CA ALA A 8 -16.61 -0.01 5.26
C ALA A 8 -15.91 -0.83 4.16
N VAL A 9 -15.39 -2.02 4.50
CA VAL A 9 -14.72 -2.91 3.53
C VAL A 9 -15.60 -4.10 3.10
N GLY A 10 -16.89 -4.08 3.44
CA GLY A 10 -17.83 -5.12 3.04
C GLY A 10 -17.60 -6.48 3.71
N LEU A 11 -16.93 -6.52 4.84
CA LEU A 11 -16.71 -7.75 5.59
C LEU A 11 -17.84 -8.00 6.58
N PRO A 12 -18.24 -9.26 6.82
CA PRO A 12 -19.41 -9.58 7.63
C PRO A 12 -19.26 -9.23 9.11
N SER A 13 -18.04 -9.05 9.60
CA SER A 13 -17.80 -8.69 11.00
C SER A 13 -16.37 -8.18 11.23
N ALA A 14 -16.17 -7.52 12.38
CA ALA A 14 -14.83 -7.15 12.83
C ALA A 14 -13.91 -8.37 13.03
N ALA A 15 -14.45 -9.51 13.39
CA ALA A 15 -13.70 -10.77 13.50
C ALA A 15 -13.20 -11.25 12.12
N ALA A 16 -14.05 -11.18 11.10
CA ALA A 16 -13.65 -11.53 9.73
C ALA A 16 -12.56 -10.59 9.20
N ALA A 17 -12.62 -9.30 9.53
CA ALA A 17 -11.59 -8.34 9.15
C ALA A 17 -10.22 -8.61 9.82
N ARG A 18 -10.21 -9.19 11.01
CA ARG A 18 -8.98 -9.58 11.74
C ARG A 18 -8.41 -10.93 11.32
N ALA A 19 -9.25 -11.84 10.85
CA ALA A 19 -8.89 -13.23 10.56
C ALA A 19 -7.66 -13.41 9.64
N PRO A 20 -7.35 -12.50 8.70
CA PRO A 20 -6.16 -12.61 7.88
C PRO A 20 -4.84 -12.40 8.63
N PHE A 21 -4.85 -11.80 9.84
CA PHE A 21 -3.66 -11.40 10.58
C PHE A 21 -3.45 -12.27 11.81
N ARG A 22 -2.19 -12.53 12.19
CA ARG A 22 -1.82 -13.41 13.30
C ARG A 22 -0.83 -12.70 14.23
N PRO A 23 -0.85 -13.01 15.53
CA PRO A 23 0.26 -12.67 16.42
C PRO A 23 1.57 -13.16 15.82
N GLY A 24 2.60 -12.33 15.83
CA GLY A 24 3.89 -12.64 15.21
C GLY A 24 4.05 -12.21 13.75
N ASP A 25 2.99 -11.80 13.06
CA ASP A 25 3.13 -11.15 11.75
C ASP A 25 3.90 -9.82 11.85
N THR A 26 4.62 -9.50 10.79
CA THR A 26 5.04 -8.13 10.50
C THR A 26 4.19 -7.64 9.33
N VAL A 27 3.31 -6.69 9.59
CA VAL A 27 2.28 -6.26 8.64
C VAL A 27 2.69 -4.97 7.96
N GLY A 28 2.84 -5.00 6.64
CA GLY A 28 3.07 -3.82 5.81
C GLY A 28 1.78 -3.25 5.25
N ILE A 29 1.49 -1.99 5.52
CA ILE A 29 0.37 -1.24 4.93
C ILE A 29 0.94 -0.31 3.87
N LYS A 30 0.86 -0.71 2.59
CA LYS A 30 1.35 0.09 1.46
C LYS A 30 0.33 1.15 1.08
N LEU A 31 0.68 2.41 1.28
CA LEU A 31 -0.15 3.55 0.90
C LEU A 31 0.10 3.99 -0.55
N ASN A 32 -0.74 4.89 -1.05
CA ASN A 32 -0.53 5.65 -2.28
C ASN A 32 -0.61 7.14 -1.96
N CYS A 33 0.54 7.80 -1.78
CA CYS A 33 0.64 9.20 -1.39
C CYS A 33 1.19 10.12 -2.49
N LEU A 34 1.32 9.62 -3.73
CA LEU A 34 1.91 10.34 -4.86
C LEU A 34 1.25 11.70 -5.11
N ALA A 35 -0.06 11.80 -4.94
CA ALA A 35 -0.84 13.00 -5.21
C ALA A 35 -0.88 14.01 -4.05
N GLY A 36 -0.16 13.75 -2.95
CA GLY A 36 -0.14 14.61 -1.76
C GLY A 36 -1.41 14.52 -0.92
N ARG A 37 -1.57 15.45 0.04
CA ARG A 37 -2.56 15.33 1.12
C ARG A 37 -4.01 15.19 0.66
N LEU A 38 -4.40 15.88 -0.41
CA LEU A 38 -5.80 15.91 -0.85
C LEU A 38 -6.26 14.60 -1.50
N LEU A 39 -5.33 13.80 -2.01
CA LEU A 39 -5.66 12.57 -2.73
C LEU A 39 -4.76 11.41 -2.30
N SER A 40 -4.53 11.31 -1.01
CA SER A 40 -3.90 10.20 -0.30
C SER A 40 -4.88 9.55 0.67
N PRO A 41 -4.67 8.30 1.09
CA PRO A 41 -5.51 7.70 2.11
C PRO A 41 -5.56 8.57 3.37
N ARG A 42 -6.75 8.75 3.91
CA ARG A 42 -6.96 9.59 5.10
C ARG A 42 -6.26 8.98 6.31
N LEU A 43 -5.59 9.83 7.08
CA LEU A 43 -4.82 9.40 8.26
C LEU A 43 -5.68 8.60 9.23
N GLU A 44 -6.88 9.10 9.53
CA GLU A 44 -7.81 8.48 10.48
C GLU A 44 -8.26 7.08 10.01
N LEU A 45 -8.40 6.89 8.69
CA LEU A 45 -8.75 5.61 8.12
C LEU A 45 -7.58 4.63 8.19
N VAL A 46 -6.37 5.09 7.90
CA VAL A 46 -5.15 4.28 8.03
C VAL A 46 -4.93 3.88 9.49
N GLU A 47 -5.09 4.79 10.46
CA GLU A 47 -4.98 4.50 11.89
C GLU A 47 -6.04 3.49 12.36
N ALA A 48 -7.26 3.57 11.84
CA ALA A 48 -8.29 2.57 12.12
C ALA A 48 -7.89 1.16 11.63
N PHE A 49 -7.16 1.06 10.50
CA PHE A 49 -6.61 -0.22 10.03
C PHE A 49 -5.41 -0.68 10.85
N VAL A 50 -4.55 0.21 11.31
CA VAL A 50 -3.50 -0.11 12.29
C VAL A 50 -4.13 -0.70 13.56
N ASP A 51 -5.18 -0.08 14.09
CA ASP A 51 -5.89 -0.57 15.28
C ASP A 51 -6.57 -1.94 15.02
N LEU A 52 -7.12 -2.14 13.83
CA LEU A 52 -7.67 -3.43 13.42
C LEU A 52 -6.61 -4.53 13.44
N VAL A 53 -5.45 -4.29 12.85
CA VAL A 53 -4.32 -5.22 12.80
C VAL A 53 -3.79 -5.49 14.22
N ALA A 54 -3.60 -4.45 15.02
CA ALA A 54 -3.17 -4.60 16.42
C ALA A 54 -4.18 -5.40 17.24
N SER A 55 -5.49 -5.24 17.00
CA SER A 55 -6.54 -6.01 17.67
C SER A 55 -6.57 -7.50 17.29
N ALA A 56 -5.85 -7.88 16.23
CA ALA A 56 -5.61 -9.29 15.88
C ALA A 56 -4.42 -9.91 16.64
N GLY A 57 -3.77 -9.13 17.52
CA GLY A 57 -2.62 -9.56 18.31
C GLY A 57 -1.26 -9.27 17.67
N VAL A 58 -1.22 -8.46 16.62
CA VAL A 58 0.04 -7.99 16.02
C VAL A 58 0.59 -6.83 16.85
N ASP A 59 1.85 -6.93 17.26
CA ASP A 59 2.53 -5.86 17.99
C ASP A 59 2.63 -4.58 17.13
N ARG A 60 2.40 -3.42 17.72
CA ARG A 60 2.37 -2.15 16.99
C ARG A 60 3.71 -1.76 16.36
N ASP A 61 4.81 -2.16 16.96
CA ASP A 61 6.17 -2.01 16.41
C ASP A 61 6.47 -2.95 15.23
N ARG A 62 5.55 -3.87 14.95
CA ARG A 62 5.55 -4.75 13.78
C ARG A 62 4.51 -4.35 12.73
N ILE A 63 3.85 -3.21 12.89
CA ILE A 63 2.96 -2.63 11.88
C ILE A 63 3.69 -1.46 11.21
N ILE A 64 3.90 -1.59 9.91
CA ILE A 64 4.67 -0.66 9.10
C ILE A 64 3.75 -0.03 8.05
N VAL A 65 3.41 1.22 8.23
CA VAL A 65 2.78 2.05 7.20
C VAL A 65 3.89 2.55 6.29
N PHE A 66 3.83 2.26 5.00
CA PHE A 66 4.92 2.61 4.10
C PHE A 66 4.46 3.08 2.72
N GLU A 67 5.34 3.84 2.09
CA GLU A 67 5.25 4.33 0.73
C GLU A 67 6.61 4.21 0.05
N ARG A 68 6.69 4.52 -1.23
CA ARG A 68 7.94 4.55 -1.97
C ARG A 68 8.97 5.51 -1.34
N SER A 69 8.50 6.63 -0.81
CA SER A 69 9.34 7.72 -0.29
C SER A 69 8.74 8.29 0.99
N SER A 70 9.59 8.51 2.00
CA SER A 70 9.22 9.23 3.22
C SER A 70 8.68 10.63 2.91
N ARG A 71 9.24 11.30 1.90
CA ARG A 71 8.76 12.62 1.47
C ARG A 71 7.30 12.59 0.98
N GLU A 72 6.85 11.53 0.30
CA GLU A 72 5.46 11.39 -0.13
C GLU A 72 4.53 11.21 1.07
N LEU A 73 4.94 10.44 2.08
CA LEU A 73 4.21 10.30 3.34
C LEU A 73 4.08 11.64 4.08
N GLU A 74 5.18 12.40 4.23
CA GLU A 74 5.18 13.71 4.87
C GLU A 74 4.25 14.70 4.15
N ARG A 75 4.31 14.74 2.82
CA ARG A 75 3.41 15.58 1.99
C ARG A 75 1.94 15.19 2.12
N ALA A 76 1.66 13.93 2.43
CA ALA A 76 0.31 13.45 2.70
C ALA A 76 -0.14 13.68 4.17
N GLY A 77 0.76 14.16 5.04
CA GLY A 77 0.47 14.48 6.44
C GLY A 77 0.83 13.38 7.43
N PHE A 78 1.52 12.33 7.01
CA PHE A 78 2.00 11.29 7.91
C PHE A 78 3.31 11.70 8.59
N VAL A 79 3.46 11.32 9.84
CA VAL A 79 4.69 11.54 10.61
C VAL A 79 5.63 10.35 10.44
N ILE A 80 6.88 10.61 10.01
CA ILE A 80 7.87 9.55 9.82
C ILE A 80 8.33 9.01 11.17
N ARG A 81 8.30 7.69 11.32
CA ARG A 81 8.73 6.94 12.52
C ARG A 81 9.39 5.63 12.10
N ARG A 82 10.68 5.54 12.32
CA ARG A 82 11.47 4.30 12.06
C ARG A 82 11.64 3.45 13.32
N SER A 83 11.27 3.98 14.48
CA SER A 83 11.27 3.29 15.78
C SER A 83 10.31 3.98 16.74
N GLY A 84 9.72 3.22 17.66
CA GLY A 84 8.79 3.74 18.67
C GLY A 84 7.47 4.26 18.10
N GLY A 85 6.63 4.84 18.98
CA GLY A 85 5.34 5.43 18.61
C GLY A 85 4.20 4.42 18.47
N PRO A 86 3.05 4.86 17.94
CA PRO A 86 1.86 4.02 17.83
C PRO A 86 1.95 2.96 16.72
N TYR A 87 2.83 3.14 15.75
CA TYR A 87 3.19 2.23 14.66
C TYR A 87 4.40 2.80 13.92
N LEU A 88 5.06 1.98 13.09
CA LEU A 88 6.15 2.45 12.23
C LEU A 88 5.56 3.09 10.97
N CYS A 89 6.17 4.19 10.50
CA CYS A 89 5.75 4.90 9.30
C CYS A 89 6.98 5.48 8.59
N TYR A 90 7.31 4.95 7.41
CA TYR A 90 8.47 5.41 6.65
C TYR A 90 8.40 5.00 5.17
N GLY A 91 9.17 5.67 4.33
CA GLY A 91 9.35 5.30 2.93
C GLY A 91 10.42 4.24 2.74
N THR A 92 10.31 3.50 1.64
CA THR A 92 11.39 2.60 1.17
C THR A 92 12.70 3.36 1.00
N ASP A 93 12.66 4.61 0.50
CA ASP A 93 13.79 5.54 0.44
C ASP A 93 15.08 4.89 -0.09
N ASN A 94 15.00 4.17 -1.21
CA ASN A 94 16.10 3.42 -1.84
C ASN A 94 16.55 2.14 -1.10
N GLN A 95 15.79 1.63 -0.16
CA GLN A 95 16.02 0.31 0.45
C GLN A 95 15.45 -0.81 -0.44
N TRP A 96 16.09 -0.99 -1.59
CA TRP A 96 15.76 -2.02 -2.56
C TRP A 96 16.54 -3.31 -2.31
N ASP A 97 16.02 -4.42 -2.78
CA ASP A 97 16.81 -5.65 -2.84
C ASP A 97 18.05 -5.42 -3.73
N PRO A 98 19.21 -5.94 -3.35
CA PRO A 98 20.45 -5.76 -4.11
C PRO A 98 20.38 -6.47 -5.48
N GLU A 99 19.65 -7.57 -5.56
CA GLU A 99 19.52 -8.38 -6.76
C GLU A 99 18.10 -8.24 -7.37
N PRO A 100 18.01 -8.08 -8.70
CA PRO A 100 16.72 -8.05 -9.36
C PRO A 100 16.07 -9.43 -9.36
N SER A 101 14.76 -9.46 -9.23
CA SER A 101 13.94 -10.66 -9.43
C SER A 101 12.93 -10.45 -10.54
N THR A 102 12.42 -11.56 -11.10
CA THR A 102 11.55 -11.55 -12.28
C THR A 102 10.17 -12.10 -11.95
N SER A 103 9.15 -11.52 -12.60
CA SER A 103 7.78 -12.03 -12.62
C SER A 103 7.15 -11.66 -13.96
N GLY A 104 6.88 -12.65 -14.81
CA GLY A 104 6.41 -12.41 -16.15
C GLY A 104 7.33 -11.46 -16.93
N SER A 105 6.79 -10.33 -17.35
CA SER A 105 7.52 -9.29 -18.09
C SER A 105 8.22 -8.25 -17.19
N ILE A 106 8.14 -8.40 -15.87
CA ILE A 106 8.83 -7.53 -14.89
C ILE A 106 10.19 -8.12 -14.53
N GLY A 107 11.24 -7.29 -14.59
CA GLY A 107 12.54 -7.56 -13.99
C GLY A 107 12.98 -6.32 -13.21
N SER A 108 12.97 -6.39 -11.87
CA SER A 108 13.22 -5.25 -11.00
C SER A 108 13.73 -5.66 -9.63
N CYS A 109 14.37 -4.72 -8.94
CA CYS A 109 14.61 -4.82 -7.50
C CYS A 109 13.35 -4.41 -6.76
N TYR A 110 12.92 -5.23 -5.81
CA TYR A 110 11.73 -4.95 -4.99
C TYR A 110 12.12 -4.23 -3.70
N ALA A 111 11.20 -3.48 -3.14
CA ALA A 111 11.35 -2.86 -1.83
C ALA A 111 11.51 -3.93 -0.74
N ARG A 112 12.43 -3.73 0.20
CA ARG A 112 12.69 -4.70 1.28
C ARG A 112 11.49 -4.92 2.18
N GLU A 113 10.61 -3.95 2.30
CA GLU A 113 9.33 -4.09 3.02
C GLU A 113 8.53 -5.28 2.48
N VAL A 114 8.47 -5.47 1.15
CA VAL A 114 7.71 -6.58 0.55
C VAL A 114 8.53 -7.85 0.37
N SER A 115 9.83 -7.75 0.11
CA SER A 115 10.65 -8.95 -0.14
C SER A 115 11.00 -9.69 1.14
N THR A 116 11.52 -8.99 2.15
CA THR A 116 12.12 -9.60 3.34
C THR A 116 11.48 -9.21 4.66
N THR A 117 10.99 -7.97 4.82
CA THR A 117 10.59 -7.44 6.12
C THR A 117 9.20 -7.92 6.55
N CYS A 118 8.19 -7.75 5.69
CA CYS A 118 6.81 -8.06 6.04
C CYS A 118 6.44 -9.51 5.71
N SER A 119 5.67 -10.13 6.60
CA SER A 119 5.05 -11.46 6.40
C SER A 119 3.62 -11.36 5.89
N ALA A 120 2.96 -10.22 6.08
CA ALA A 120 1.62 -9.93 5.60
C ALA A 120 1.55 -8.52 5.04
N LEU A 121 0.72 -8.32 4.01
CA LEU A 121 0.61 -7.04 3.31
C LEU A 121 -0.84 -6.59 3.17
N ILE A 122 -1.03 -5.28 3.29
CA ILE A 122 -2.26 -4.57 2.95
C ILE A 122 -1.93 -3.57 1.84
N SER A 123 -2.67 -3.61 0.72
CA SER A 123 -2.66 -2.52 -0.25
C SER A 123 -3.70 -1.48 0.15
N PHE A 124 -3.29 -0.26 0.40
CA PHE A 124 -4.18 0.82 0.80
C PHE A 124 -4.06 1.99 -0.18
N GLY A 125 -4.95 2.02 -1.16
CA GLY A 125 -4.97 3.01 -2.23
C GLY A 125 -6.12 4.01 -2.08
N VAL A 126 -6.13 4.98 -3.00
CA VAL A 126 -7.23 5.92 -3.22
C VAL A 126 -7.82 5.67 -4.59
N VAL A 127 -9.13 5.85 -4.73
CA VAL A 127 -9.81 5.76 -6.03
C VAL A 127 -9.50 7.02 -6.83
N LYS A 128 -8.71 6.87 -7.88
CA LYS A 128 -8.39 7.97 -8.80
C LYS A 128 -8.16 7.45 -10.20
N ASP A 129 -8.41 8.27 -11.21
CA ASP A 129 -8.08 7.98 -12.58
C ASP A 129 -6.56 7.87 -12.80
N HIS A 130 -6.19 7.35 -13.93
CA HIS A 130 -4.82 7.26 -14.40
C HIS A 130 -4.83 7.25 -15.92
N ASP A 131 -4.17 8.21 -16.53
CA ASP A 131 -4.14 8.43 -17.98
C ASP A 131 -3.72 7.20 -18.79
N LEU A 132 -2.81 6.36 -18.29
CA LEU A 132 -2.31 5.18 -18.99
C LEU A 132 -3.01 3.87 -18.59
N SER A 133 -3.37 3.69 -17.33
CA SER A 133 -3.97 2.43 -16.85
C SER A 133 -5.47 2.52 -16.61
N GLY A 134 -6.09 3.65 -16.91
CA GLY A 134 -7.49 3.96 -16.68
C GLY A 134 -7.79 4.29 -15.22
N VAL A 135 -7.31 3.49 -14.28
CA VAL A 135 -7.55 3.67 -12.84
C VAL A 135 -6.28 3.41 -12.03
N SER A 136 -6.05 4.25 -11.04
CA SER A 136 -5.05 4.04 -9.99
C SER A 136 -5.77 3.54 -8.74
N ALA A 137 -5.73 2.24 -8.54
CA ALA A 137 -6.42 1.56 -7.45
C ALA A 137 -5.52 0.44 -6.91
N GLY A 138 -6.10 -0.59 -6.29
CA GLY A 138 -5.39 -1.63 -5.54
C GLY A 138 -4.16 -2.22 -6.23
N ILE A 139 -4.27 -2.68 -7.48
CA ILE A 139 -3.16 -3.30 -8.22
C ILE A 139 -2.08 -2.28 -8.57
N LYS A 140 -2.46 -1.09 -9.04
CA LYS A 140 -1.53 -0.04 -9.46
C LYS A 140 -0.65 0.47 -8.30
N ASN A 141 -1.13 0.37 -7.07
CA ASN A 141 -0.37 0.74 -5.86
C ASN A 141 0.96 -0.02 -5.75
N TRP A 142 1.04 -1.23 -6.29
CA TRP A 142 2.24 -2.07 -6.24
C TRP A 142 3.38 -1.62 -7.16
N TYR A 143 3.15 -0.69 -8.06
CA TYR A 143 4.27 -0.05 -8.79
C TYR A 143 5.20 0.74 -7.86
N GLY A 144 4.71 1.20 -6.72
CA GLY A 144 5.54 1.87 -5.70
C GLY A 144 6.55 0.97 -5.00
N VAL A 145 6.48 -0.36 -5.18
CA VAL A 145 7.42 -1.30 -4.54
C VAL A 145 8.47 -1.88 -5.49
N ILE A 146 8.53 -1.41 -6.74
CA ILE A 146 9.61 -1.75 -7.67
C ILE A 146 10.47 -0.53 -7.96
N HIS A 147 11.77 -0.76 -8.16
CA HIS A 147 12.78 0.30 -8.31
C HIS A 147 12.52 1.20 -9.54
N ASN A 148 12.10 0.63 -10.66
CA ASN A 148 12.02 1.29 -11.96
C ASN A 148 10.60 1.24 -12.57
N PRO A 149 9.54 1.70 -11.89
CA PRO A 149 8.14 1.56 -12.34
C PRO A 149 7.87 2.24 -13.69
N ASN A 150 8.58 3.32 -14.00
CA ASN A 150 8.37 4.07 -15.25
C ASN A 150 8.63 3.21 -16.50
N LYS A 151 9.51 2.22 -16.41
CA LYS A 151 9.78 1.27 -17.49
C LYS A 151 8.52 0.48 -17.92
N TYR A 152 7.57 0.31 -17.01
CA TYR A 152 6.42 -0.59 -17.13
C TYR A 152 5.10 0.14 -17.38
N HIS A 153 5.14 1.36 -17.90
CA HIS A 153 3.95 2.13 -18.27
C HIS A 153 3.53 1.96 -19.73
N GLY A 154 4.34 1.33 -20.56
CA GLY A 154 3.99 1.01 -21.95
C GLY A 154 2.74 0.12 -22.04
N SER A 155 2.08 0.14 -23.20
CA SER A 155 0.90 -0.69 -23.49
C SER A 155 -0.20 -0.58 -22.42
N ASN A 156 -0.46 0.64 -21.92
CA ASN A 156 -1.42 0.89 -20.85
C ASN A 156 -1.16 0.05 -19.59
N CYS A 157 0.12 -0.14 -19.24
CA CYS A 157 0.58 -0.95 -18.12
C CYS A 157 0.26 -2.47 -18.25
N ASN A 158 -0.13 -2.94 -19.40
CA ASN A 158 -0.45 -4.36 -19.65
C ASN A 158 0.76 -5.07 -20.31
N PRO A 159 1.19 -6.26 -19.86
CA PRO A 159 0.66 -7.06 -18.74
C PRO A 159 1.27 -6.72 -17.37
N TYR A 160 2.08 -5.69 -17.28
CA TYR A 160 2.99 -5.42 -16.17
C TYR A 160 2.31 -5.29 -14.81
N LEU A 161 1.08 -4.74 -14.73
CA LEU A 161 0.34 -4.64 -13.46
C LEU A 161 0.04 -6.00 -12.86
N ALA A 162 -0.37 -6.95 -13.69
CA ALA A 162 -0.63 -8.32 -13.24
C ALA A 162 0.68 -9.02 -12.82
N ASP A 163 1.74 -8.80 -13.59
CA ASP A 163 3.02 -9.45 -13.35
C ASP A 163 3.68 -8.98 -12.06
N VAL A 164 3.60 -7.69 -11.71
CA VAL A 164 4.16 -7.20 -10.45
C VAL A 164 3.43 -7.81 -9.25
N VAL A 165 2.10 -7.93 -9.30
CA VAL A 165 1.31 -8.47 -8.18
C VAL A 165 1.46 -9.99 -8.05
N ARG A 166 1.65 -10.70 -9.15
CA ARG A 166 1.89 -12.15 -9.15
C ARG A 166 3.22 -12.57 -8.53
N HIS A 167 4.17 -11.63 -8.38
CA HIS A 167 5.43 -11.95 -7.73
C HIS A 167 5.19 -12.52 -6.32
N PRO A 168 5.89 -13.61 -5.92
CA PRO A 168 5.70 -14.24 -4.60
C PRO A 168 5.85 -13.29 -3.41
N PHE A 169 6.67 -12.24 -3.53
CA PHE A 169 6.83 -11.22 -2.49
C PHE A 169 5.54 -10.44 -2.20
N ILE A 170 4.62 -10.40 -3.15
CA ILE A 170 3.32 -9.72 -2.99
C ILE A 170 2.22 -10.77 -2.90
N ALA A 171 2.04 -11.62 -3.91
CA ALA A 171 0.93 -12.58 -3.96
C ALA A 171 0.86 -13.51 -2.76
N GLY A 172 2.02 -13.96 -2.25
CA GLY A 172 2.10 -14.85 -1.09
C GLY A 172 1.77 -14.17 0.25
N LYS A 173 1.81 -12.83 0.30
CA LYS A 173 1.70 -12.05 1.54
C LYS A 173 0.49 -11.11 1.56
N LEU A 174 -0.09 -10.78 0.42
CA LEU A 174 -1.24 -9.87 0.32
C LEU A 174 -2.46 -10.49 0.98
N ARG A 175 -2.96 -9.83 2.02
CA ARG A 175 -4.12 -10.26 2.82
C ARG A 175 -5.36 -9.44 2.55
N LEU A 176 -5.18 -8.15 2.23
CA LEU A 176 -6.28 -7.21 2.07
C LEU A 176 -5.92 -6.11 1.07
N THR A 177 -6.90 -5.71 0.28
CA THR A 177 -6.84 -4.51 -0.54
C THR A 177 -7.96 -3.57 -0.13
N VAL A 178 -7.60 -2.35 0.23
CA VAL A 178 -8.50 -1.29 0.67
C VAL A 178 -8.40 -0.12 -0.30
N LEU A 179 -9.52 0.46 -0.64
CA LEU A 179 -9.58 1.67 -1.45
C LEU A 179 -10.35 2.75 -0.68
N ASP A 180 -9.66 3.85 -0.38
CA ASP A 180 -10.32 5.06 0.09
C ASP A 180 -11.05 5.71 -1.09
N GLY A 181 -12.36 5.74 -1.02
CA GLY A 181 -13.24 6.33 -2.02
C GLY A 181 -14.08 7.47 -1.46
N VAL A 182 -13.73 8.00 -0.28
CA VAL A 182 -14.44 9.15 0.32
C VAL A 182 -14.28 10.40 -0.54
N GLU A 183 -13.07 10.60 -1.07
CA GLU A 183 -12.78 11.54 -2.13
C GLU A 183 -12.11 10.79 -3.28
N ALA A 184 -12.61 10.99 -4.49
CA ALA A 184 -12.09 10.33 -5.68
C ALA A 184 -11.81 11.36 -6.77
N GLN A 185 -10.76 11.13 -7.55
CA GLN A 185 -10.46 11.95 -8.72
C GLN A 185 -10.86 11.19 -9.98
N CYS A 186 -11.71 11.79 -10.82
CA CYS A 186 -12.20 11.18 -12.05
C CYS A 186 -11.48 11.66 -13.31
N GLN A 187 -10.59 12.64 -13.21
CA GLN A 187 -9.83 13.18 -14.34
C GLN A 187 -8.52 13.81 -13.87
N GLY A 188 -7.46 13.69 -14.68
CA GLY A 188 -6.17 14.34 -14.44
C GLY A 188 -5.20 13.55 -13.58
N GLY A 189 -5.51 12.28 -13.25
CA GLY A 189 -4.60 11.41 -12.50
C GLY A 189 -3.34 10.99 -13.27
N PRO A 190 -2.34 10.42 -12.58
CA PRO A 190 -2.34 10.02 -11.17
C PRO A 190 -1.98 11.12 -10.16
N ALA A 191 -1.56 12.30 -10.63
CA ALA A 191 -1.27 13.45 -9.77
C ALA A 191 -2.55 14.25 -9.49
N TYR A 192 -2.53 15.05 -8.42
CA TYR A 192 -3.64 15.97 -8.15
C TYR A 192 -3.50 17.22 -9.03
N TYR A 193 -4.56 17.51 -9.78
CA TYR A 193 -4.73 18.79 -10.48
C TYR A 193 -5.98 19.46 -9.93
N PRO A 194 -5.84 20.61 -9.27
CA PRO A 194 -7.00 21.43 -8.94
C PRO A 194 -7.64 21.90 -10.24
N GLY A 195 -8.90 21.55 -10.46
CA GLY A 195 -9.71 22.06 -11.57
C GLY A 195 -10.05 23.53 -11.38
#